data_9fee71bf32dcec0b3e1b8bbc68bf7c3e
#
_entry.id   9fee71bf32dcec0b3e1b8bbc68bf7c3e
#
_cell.length_a   1.000
_cell.length_b   1.000
_cell.length_c   1.000
_cell.angle_alpha   90.00
_cell.angle_beta   90.00
_cell.angle_gamma   90.00
#
_symmetry.space_group_name_H-M   'P 1'
#
loop_
_entity.id
_entity.type
_entity.pdbx_description
1 polymer ?
#
loop_
_entity_poly.entity_id
_entity_poly.type
_entity_poly.pdbx_seq_one_letter_code
_entity_poly.pdbx_strand_id
1 'polypeptide(L)'
;MLKFLYYSFLFIISIISLIAVFFISILWNYGNDLPDYTQLQSYKTKAMTRLYSSNDNVIQEYAKERRVFIPYEAIPQLVVNAFIATEDKNFFKHDGLDFKGICRAFILNIKYTFTGKRLVGASTITQQVAKNFLLTSEVSFDRKIKEALLALRIERTLSK
;
A
#
# COMPACT_ATOMS: atom_id res chain seq x y z
N MET A 1 -9.22 2.65 -47.65
CA MET A 1 -9.88 2.55 -46.32
C MET A 1 -9.56 1.23 -45.63
N LEU A 2 -9.75 0.06 -46.24
CA LEU A 2 -9.50 -1.26 -45.62
C LEU A 2 -8.03 -1.46 -45.17
N LYS A 3 -7.06 -1.08 -46.00
CA LYS A 3 -5.62 -1.18 -45.65
C LYS A 3 -5.25 -0.30 -44.48
N PHE A 4 -5.83 0.90 -44.35
CA PHE A 4 -5.61 1.80 -43.23
C PHE A 4 -6.13 1.18 -41.92
N LEU A 5 -7.35 0.64 -41.92
CA LEU A 5 -7.93 -0.07 -40.76
C LEU A 5 -7.09 -1.28 -40.38
N TYR A 6 -6.58 -2.05 -41.33
CA TYR A 6 -5.71 -3.18 -41.10
C TYR A 6 -4.39 -2.78 -40.39
N TYR A 7 -3.72 -1.74 -40.92
CA TYR A 7 -2.47 -1.26 -40.26
C TYR A 7 -2.70 -0.64 -38.89
N SER A 8 -3.81 0.09 -38.70
CA SER A 8 -4.21 0.61 -37.40
C SER A 8 -4.47 -0.50 -36.42
N PHE A 9 -5.12 -1.59 -36.81
CA PHE A 9 -5.37 -2.75 -35.99
C PHE A 9 -4.06 -3.45 -35.56
N LEU A 10 -3.14 -3.68 -36.50
CA LEU A 10 -1.82 -4.24 -36.20
C LEU A 10 -1.02 -3.36 -35.26
N PHE A 11 -1.08 -2.05 -35.42
CA PHE A 11 -0.41 -1.10 -34.55
C PHE A 11 -0.93 -1.17 -33.10
N ILE A 12 -2.27 -1.24 -32.95
CA ILE A 12 -2.91 -1.40 -31.63
C ILE A 12 -2.49 -2.71 -30.98
N ILE A 13 -2.49 -3.83 -31.72
CA ILE A 13 -2.04 -5.13 -31.21
C ILE A 13 -0.57 -5.08 -30.77
N SER A 14 0.28 -4.44 -31.55
CA SER A 14 1.69 -4.28 -31.21
C SER A 14 1.88 -3.52 -29.89
N ILE A 15 1.13 -2.42 -29.70
CA ILE A 15 1.17 -1.66 -28.43
C ILE A 15 0.69 -2.52 -27.26
N ILE A 16 -0.42 -3.24 -27.41
CA ILE A 16 -0.94 -4.12 -26.35
C ILE A 16 0.08 -5.21 -26.00
N SER A 17 0.72 -5.81 -27.02
CA SER A 17 1.75 -6.82 -26.82
C SER A 17 2.96 -6.25 -26.07
N LEU A 18 3.44 -5.07 -26.42
CA LEU A 18 4.55 -4.42 -25.71
C LEU A 18 4.20 -4.13 -24.25
N ILE A 19 2.99 -3.64 -23.99
CA ILE A 19 2.49 -3.40 -22.64
C ILE A 19 2.42 -4.72 -21.85
N ALA A 20 1.91 -5.79 -22.46
CA ALA A 20 1.82 -7.10 -21.82
C ALA A 20 3.22 -7.65 -21.45
N VAL A 21 4.19 -7.59 -22.38
CA VAL A 21 5.57 -8.01 -22.13
C VAL A 21 6.20 -7.19 -21.01
N PHE A 22 5.97 -5.88 -20.99
CA PHE A 22 6.46 -5.00 -19.91
C PHE A 22 5.90 -5.42 -18.54
N PHE A 23 4.59 -5.67 -18.43
CA PHE A 23 3.98 -6.13 -17.19
C PHE A 23 4.47 -7.52 -16.76
N ILE A 24 4.62 -8.45 -17.70
CA ILE A 24 5.18 -9.79 -17.43
C ILE A 24 6.61 -9.68 -16.92
N SER A 25 7.43 -8.81 -17.52
CA SER A 25 8.81 -8.57 -17.07
C SER A 25 8.85 -8.02 -15.63
N ILE A 26 7.96 -7.08 -15.28
CA ILE A 26 7.83 -6.59 -13.90
C ILE A 26 7.48 -7.73 -12.95
N LEU A 27 6.44 -8.50 -13.27
CA LEU A 27 6.00 -9.62 -12.42
C LEU A 27 7.10 -10.66 -12.23
N TRP A 28 7.87 -10.94 -13.27
CA TRP A 28 8.97 -11.90 -13.23
C TRP A 28 10.13 -11.39 -12.36
N ASN A 29 10.58 -10.15 -12.59
CA ASN A 29 11.71 -9.57 -11.89
C ASN A 29 11.42 -9.31 -10.40
N TYR A 30 10.24 -8.84 -10.07
CA TYR A 30 9.89 -8.47 -8.69
C TYR A 30 9.10 -9.55 -7.94
N GLY A 31 8.46 -10.49 -8.67
CA GLY A 31 7.61 -11.50 -8.06
C GLY A 31 8.34 -12.49 -7.15
N ASN A 32 9.61 -12.80 -7.45
CA ASN A 32 10.43 -13.77 -6.72
C ASN A 32 11.18 -13.15 -5.52
N ASP A 33 11.37 -11.82 -5.52
CA ASP A 33 12.15 -11.10 -4.51
C ASP A 33 11.23 -10.32 -3.54
N LEU A 34 10.01 -10.82 -3.34
CA LEU A 34 9.08 -10.22 -2.37
C LEU A 34 9.26 -10.86 -1.00
N PRO A 35 9.30 -10.03 0.07
CA PRO A 35 9.31 -10.55 1.43
C PRO A 35 8.05 -11.36 1.73
N ASP A 36 8.19 -12.30 2.66
CA ASP A 36 7.09 -13.14 3.09
C ASP A 36 6.07 -12.33 3.90
N TYR A 37 4.86 -12.22 3.38
CA TYR A 37 3.75 -11.52 4.03
C TYR A 37 3.15 -12.30 5.21
N THR A 38 3.44 -13.60 5.36
CA THR A 38 2.96 -14.39 6.50
C THR A 38 3.48 -13.86 7.83
N GLN A 39 4.60 -13.12 7.81
CA GLN A 39 5.13 -12.42 8.98
C GLN A 39 4.13 -11.41 9.57
N LEU A 40 3.18 -10.90 8.78
CA LEU A 40 2.13 -10.00 9.29
C LEU A 40 1.19 -10.70 10.27
N GLN A 41 0.91 -12.00 10.08
CA GLN A 41 0.04 -12.78 10.96
C GLN A 41 0.69 -13.03 12.33
N SER A 42 2.01 -13.13 12.36
CA SER A 42 2.80 -13.37 13.58
C SER A 42 3.44 -12.11 14.14
N TYR A 43 3.07 -10.93 13.60
CA TYR A 43 3.68 -9.67 14.02
C TYR A 43 3.42 -9.39 15.51
N LYS A 44 4.49 -9.38 16.28
CA LYS A 44 4.45 -8.97 17.70
C LYS A 44 4.84 -7.50 17.77
N THR A 45 3.94 -6.70 18.31
CA THR A 45 4.23 -5.28 18.60
C THR A 45 5.40 -5.17 19.57
N LYS A 46 6.28 -4.18 19.32
CA LYS A 46 7.35 -3.87 20.29
C LYS A 46 6.70 -3.40 21.58
N ALA A 47 6.83 -4.22 22.63
CA ALA A 47 6.29 -3.90 23.94
C ALA A 47 7.23 -2.95 24.71
N MET A 48 6.63 -2.11 25.55
CA MET A 48 7.37 -1.36 26.56
C MET A 48 7.66 -2.29 27.74
N THR A 49 8.85 -2.19 28.32
CA THR A 49 9.13 -2.78 29.62
C THR A 49 8.80 -1.76 30.71
N ARG A 50 7.87 -2.09 31.59
CA ARG A 50 7.51 -1.29 32.76
C ARG A 50 7.98 -1.94 34.02
N LEU A 51 8.62 -1.15 34.85
CA LEU A 51 9.02 -1.56 36.21
C LEU A 51 8.01 -0.97 37.18
N TYR A 52 7.44 -1.84 38.05
CA TYR A 52 6.45 -1.45 39.04
C TYR A 52 7.02 -1.55 40.44
N SER A 53 6.56 -0.69 41.35
CA SER A 53 6.81 -0.82 42.79
C SER A 53 5.93 -1.92 43.41
N SER A 54 6.20 -2.25 44.67
CA SER A 54 5.35 -3.17 45.45
C SER A 54 3.88 -2.70 45.57
N ASN A 55 3.61 -1.42 45.30
CA ASN A 55 2.29 -0.81 45.37
C ASN A 55 1.68 -0.57 44.00
N ASP A 56 2.10 -1.31 42.94
CA ASP A 56 1.66 -1.22 41.55
C ASP A 56 1.86 0.15 40.89
N ASN A 57 2.66 1.03 41.47
CA ASN A 57 3.01 2.28 40.82
C ASN A 57 4.15 2.07 39.83
N VAL A 58 4.04 2.65 38.64
CA VAL A 58 5.09 2.62 37.63
C VAL A 58 6.29 3.44 38.12
N ILE A 59 7.43 2.76 38.33
CA ILE A 59 8.70 3.41 38.69
C ILE A 59 9.44 3.89 37.48
N GLN A 60 9.52 3.04 36.45
CA GLN A 60 10.30 3.32 35.26
C GLN A 60 9.72 2.64 34.01
N GLU A 61 9.81 3.30 32.87
CA GLU A 61 9.46 2.74 31.55
C GLU A 61 10.72 2.71 30.66
N TYR A 62 11.01 1.54 30.09
CA TYR A 62 12.09 1.35 29.11
C TYR A 62 11.48 1.07 27.75
N ALA A 63 11.60 2.02 26.83
CA ALA A 63 11.14 1.87 25.45
C ALA A 63 11.87 2.84 24.53
N LYS A 64 12.21 2.39 23.32
CA LYS A 64 12.63 3.30 22.24
C LYS A 64 11.48 4.20 21.79
N GLU A 65 10.27 3.65 21.80
CA GLU A 65 9.03 4.33 21.46
C GLU A 65 7.93 3.88 22.43
N ARG A 66 7.22 4.83 23.00
CA ARG A 66 6.12 4.55 23.89
C ARG A 66 4.89 4.13 23.09
N ARG A 67 4.70 2.83 22.92
CA ARG A 67 3.57 2.25 22.20
C ARG A 67 2.73 1.39 23.12
N VAL A 68 1.43 1.61 23.11
CA VAL A 68 0.44 0.76 23.77
C VAL A 68 -0.33 0.04 22.66
N PHE A 69 -0.34 -1.29 22.71
CA PHE A 69 -1.16 -2.06 21.80
C PHE A 69 -2.63 -1.93 22.22
N ILE A 70 -3.46 -1.56 21.26
CA ILE A 70 -4.92 -1.51 21.41
C ILE A 70 -5.48 -2.52 20.41
N PRO A 71 -6.21 -3.57 20.86
CA PRO A 71 -6.86 -4.51 19.96
C PRO A 71 -7.93 -3.80 19.13
N TYR A 72 -8.16 -4.30 17.92
CA TYR A 72 -9.08 -3.66 16.96
C TYR A 72 -10.48 -3.44 17.53
N GLU A 73 -10.98 -4.41 18.29
CA GLU A 73 -12.30 -4.40 18.94
C GLU A 73 -12.47 -3.28 19.97
N ALA A 74 -11.35 -2.80 20.52
CA ALA A 74 -11.34 -1.68 21.48
C ALA A 74 -11.23 -0.31 20.81
N ILE A 75 -11.03 -0.26 19.48
CA ILE A 75 -10.94 1.01 18.72
C ILE A 75 -12.36 1.48 18.40
N PRO A 76 -12.76 2.71 18.81
CA PRO A 76 -14.07 3.24 18.45
C PRO A 76 -14.26 3.30 16.92
N GLN A 77 -15.42 2.86 16.44
CA GLN A 77 -15.73 2.82 14.99
C GLN A 77 -15.57 4.18 14.31
N LEU A 78 -15.82 5.28 15.03
CA LEU A 78 -15.59 6.63 14.52
C LEU A 78 -14.13 6.87 14.12
N VAL A 79 -13.17 6.36 14.92
CA VAL A 79 -11.74 6.49 14.66
C VAL A 79 -11.37 5.66 13.42
N VAL A 80 -11.85 4.42 13.34
CA VAL A 80 -11.65 3.55 12.16
C VAL A 80 -12.17 4.24 10.90
N ASN A 81 -13.39 4.75 10.95
CA ASN A 81 -14.01 5.45 9.81
C ASN A 81 -13.24 6.71 9.41
N ALA A 82 -12.69 7.45 10.37
CA ALA A 82 -11.89 8.65 10.10
C ALA A 82 -10.58 8.28 9.35
N PHE A 83 -9.89 7.22 9.77
CA PHE A 83 -8.71 6.71 9.08
C PHE A 83 -9.04 6.26 7.64
N ILE A 84 -10.08 5.45 7.48
CA ILE A 84 -10.50 4.97 6.15
C ILE A 84 -10.89 6.15 5.24
N ALA A 85 -11.66 7.11 5.75
CA ALA A 85 -12.09 8.27 4.96
C ALA A 85 -10.92 9.15 4.49
N THR A 86 -9.87 9.24 5.30
CA THR A 86 -8.70 10.10 5.04
C THR A 86 -7.67 9.40 4.15
N GLU A 87 -7.33 8.16 4.46
CA GLU A 87 -6.23 7.43 3.81
C GLU A 87 -6.72 6.66 2.58
N ASP A 88 -7.89 6.02 2.67
CA ASP A 88 -8.37 5.11 1.63
C ASP A 88 -9.89 4.96 1.67
N LYS A 89 -10.62 5.97 1.22
CA LYS A 89 -12.09 5.97 1.27
C LYS A 89 -12.78 4.82 0.53
N ASN A 90 -12.07 4.15 -0.37
CA ASN A 90 -12.55 3.00 -1.13
C ASN A 90 -12.01 1.66 -0.60
N PHE A 91 -11.43 1.62 0.61
CA PHE A 91 -10.75 0.48 1.19
C PHE A 91 -11.51 -0.85 1.00
N PHE A 92 -12.80 -0.87 1.25
CA PHE A 92 -13.65 -2.06 1.11
C PHE A 92 -14.12 -2.36 -0.34
N LYS A 93 -13.68 -1.57 -1.34
CA LYS A 93 -14.16 -1.66 -2.73
C LYS A 93 -13.08 -2.09 -3.74
N HIS A 94 -11.85 -2.30 -3.29
CA HIS A 94 -10.75 -2.72 -4.14
C HIS A 94 -9.95 -3.84 -3.47
N ASP A 95 -9.14 -4.55 -4.26
CA ASP A 95 -8.33 -5.70 -3.82
C ASP A 95 -6.85 -5.29 -3.71
N GLY A 96 -6.54 -4.39 -2.78
CA GLY A 96 -5.18 -3.90 -2.49
C GLY A 96 -4.76 -2.65 -3.25
N LEU A 97 -5.27 -2.40 -4.46
CA LEU A 97 -4.98 -1.21 -5.28
C LEU A 97 -6.27 -0.50 -5.69
N ASP A 98 -6.38 0.80 -5.39
CA ASP A 98 -7.48 1.64 -5.91
C ASP A 98 -7.12 2.23 -7.27
N PHE A 99 -7.37 1.48 -8.36
CA PHE A 99 -7.12 1.94 -9.72
C PHE A 99 -7.89 3.24 -10.06
N LYS A 100 -9.10 3.41 -9.53
CA LYS A 100 -9.87 4.65 -9.72
C LYS A 100 -9.22 5.83 -9.01
N GLY A 101 -8.71 5.60 -7.81
CA GLY A 101 -7.94 6.58 -7.05
C GLY A 101 -6.63 6.94 -7.75
N ILE A 102 -5.91 5.97 -8.31
CA ILE A 102 -4.68 6.19 -9.08
C ILE A 102 -4.97 7.05 -10.32
N CYS A 103 -5.97 6.71 -11.13
CA CYS A 103 -6.36 7.51 -12.31
C CYS A 103 -6.75 8.94 -11.92
N ARG A 104 -7.56 9.10 -10.85
CA ARG A 104 -7.94 10.43 -10.34
C ARG A 104 -6.73 11.23 -9.90
N ALA A 105 -5.82 10.63 -9.12
CA ALA A 105 -4.61 11.30 -8.64
C ALA A 105 -3.70 11.70 -9.81
N PHE A 106 -3.56 10.85 -10.82
CA PHE A 106 -2.79 11.15 -12.03
C PHE A 106 -3.32 12.39 -12.75
N ILE A 107 -4.63 12.45 -13.01
CA ILE A 107 -5.27 13.60 -13.67
C ILE A 107 -5.11 14.88 -12.84
N LEU A 108 -5.33 14.80 -11.53
CA LEU A 108 -5.17 15.94 -10.62
C LEU A 108 -3.72 16.40 -10.54
N ASN A 109 -2.76 15.50 -10.54
CA ASN A 109 -1.34 15.83 -10.45
C ASN A 109 -0.83 16.51 -11.72
N ILE A 110 -1.30 16.12 -12.89
CA ILE A 110 -1.03 16.86 -14.13
C ILE A 110 -1.50 18.32 -13.95
N LYS A 111 -2.75 18.53 -13.50
CA LYS A 111 -3.28 19.87 -13.28
C LYS A 111 -2.49 20.65 -12.21
N TYR A 112 -2.07 19.97 -11.14
CA TYR A 112 -1.37 20.60 -10.00
C TYR A 112 0.09 20.95 -10.33
N THR A 113 0.73 20.24 -11.24
CA THR A 113 2.06 20.59 -11.75
C THR A 113 2.06 22.00 -12.37
N PHE A 114 0.98 22.39 -13.03
CA PHE A 114 0.86 23.74 -13.62
C PHE A 114 0.34 24.81 -12.64
N THR A 115 -0.21 24.41 -11.48
CA THR A 115 -0.80 25.35 -10.50
C THR A 115 0.01 25.48 -9.23
N GLY A 116 1.15 24.80 -9.12
CA GLY A 116 2.02 24.81 -7.92
C GLY A 116 1.38 24.20 -6.67
N LYS A 117 0.28 23.47 -6.79
CA LYS A 117 -0.37 22.80 -5.66
C LYS A 117 0.36 21.51 -5.30
N ARG A 118 0.24 21.10 -4.03
CA ARG A 118 0.79 19.83 -3.56
C ARG A 118 0.17 18.65 -4.28
N LEU A 119 1.02 17.72 -4.71
CA LEU A 119 0.59 16.50 -5.39
C LEU A 119 -0.26 15.60 -4.47
N VAL A 120 -1.25 14.93 -5.06
CA VAL A 120 -2.16 14.03 -4.38
C VAL A 120 -1.61 12.60 -4.45
N GLY A 121 -1.56 11.92 -3.31
CA GLY A 121 -1.24 10.50 -3.24
C GLY A 121 -2.46 9.62 -3.57
N ALA A 122 -2.18 8.38 -3.96
CA ALA A 122 -3.19 7.35 -4.23
C ALA A 122 -2.77 5.98 -3.66
N SER A 123 -1.96 5.98 -2.60
CA SER A 123 -1.57 4.73 -1.92
C SER A 123 -2.71 4.27 -1.02
N THR A 124 -3.03 2.98 -1.09
CA THR A 124 -4.04 2.35 -0.25
C THR A 124 -3.50 2.03 1.16
N ILE A 125 -4.38 1.76 2.11
CA ILE A 125 -3.99 1.30 3.46
C ILE A 125 -3.16 0.02 3.36
N THR A 126 -3.54 -0.93 2.50
CA THR A 126 -2.79 -2.19 2.32
C THR A 126 -1.39 -1.95 1.76
N GLN A 127 -1.20 -0.99 0.85
CA GLN A 127 0.13 -0.58 0.40
C GLN A 127 0.96 0.05 1.52
N GLN A 128 0.33 0.82 2.41
CA GLN A 128 1.01 1.40 3.58
C GLN A 128 1.41 0.31 4.59
N VAL A 129 0.59 -0.72 4.78
CA VAL A 129 0.95 -1.90 5.59
C VAL A 129 2.16 -2.60 4.97
N ALA A 130 2.13 -2.93 3.68
CA ALA A 130 3.26 -3.56 3.00
C ALA A 130 4.55 -2.73 3.14
N LYS A 131 4.46 -1.41 2.94
CA LYS A 131 5.58 -0.48 3.09
C LYS A 131 6.17 -0.49 4.49
N ASN A 132 5.33 -0.39 5.52
CA ASN A 132 5.78 -0.11 6.89
C ASN A 132 6.26 -1.37 7.62
N PHE A 133 5.75 -2.55 7.26
CA PHE A 133 6.03 -3.80 7.95
C PHE A 133 6.92 -4.77 7.18
N LEU A 134 6.94 -4.70 5.84
CA LEU A 134 7.63 -5.67 5.01
C LEU A 134 8.78 -5.08 4.18
N LEU A 135 8.81 -3.77 3.98
CA LEU A 135 9.80 -3.12 3.10
C LEU A 135 10.68 -2.14 3.86
N THR A 136 11.77 -1.75 3.21
CA THR A 136 12.71 -0.73 3.73
C THR A 136 12.16 0.69 3.55
N SER A 137 12.71 1.66 4.29
CA SER A 137 12.31 3.07 4.22
C SER A 137 12.83 3.82 2.99
N GLU A 138 13.59 3.17 2.10
CA GLU A 138 14.11 3.81 0.89
C GLU A 138 12.99 4.31 -0.02
N VAL A 139 13.18 5.51 -0.58
CA VAL A 139 12.24 6.07 -1.56
C VAL A 139 12.72 5.70 -2.96
N SER A 140 12.17 4.61 -3.52
CA SER A 140 12.52 4.13 -4.85
C SER A 140 11.30 3.65 -5.63
N PHE A 141 11.41 3.61 -6.96
CA PHE A 141 10.39 3.02 -7.82
C PHE A 141 10.26 1.52 -7.57
N ASP A 142 11.36 0.81 -7.34
CA ASP A 142 11.40 -0.62 -7.03
C ASP A 142 10.58 -0.93 -5.80
N ARG A 143 10.76 -0.15 -4.73
CA ARG A 143 9.93 -0.27 -3.53
C ARG A 143 8.45 -0.05 -3.84
N LYS A 144 8.11 0.91 -4.71
CA LYS A 144 6.71 1.19 -5.06
C LYS A 144 6.06 0.05 -5.84
N ILE A 145 6.81 -0.63 -6.70
CA ILE A 145 6.35 -1.83 -7.40
C ILE A 145 6.15 -2.98 -6.39
N LYS A 146 7.12 -3.20 -5.48
CA LYS A 146 7.02 -4.22 -4.43
C LYS A 146 5.81 -3.94 -3.50
N GLU A 147 5.55 -2.69 -3.11
CA GLU A 147 4.36 -2.31 -2.35
C GLU A 147 3.06 -2.72 -3.06
N ALA A 148 2.95 -2.45 -4.36
CA ALA A 148 1.77 -2.78 -5.14
C ALA A 148 1.55 -4.30 -5.24
N LEU A 149 2.61 -5.06 -5.53
CA LEU A 149 2.55 -6.51 -5.64
C LEU A 149 2.22 -7.17 -4.29
N LEU A 150 2.83 -6.69 -3.20
CA LEU A 150 2.54 -7.16 -1.85
C LEU A 150 1.10 -6.84 -1.44
N ALA A 151 0.61 -5.64 -1.74
CA ALA A 151 -0.77 -5.27 -1.45
C ALA A 151 -1.78 -6.22 -2.12
N LEU A 152 -1.56 -6.59 -3.39
CA LEU A 152 -2.39 -7.57 -4.08
C LEU A 152 -2.30 -8.97 -3.46
N ARG A 153 -1.11 -9.40 -2.99
CA ARG A 153 -0.94 -10.70 -2.32
C ARG A 153 -1.60 -10.73 -0.95
N ILE A 154 -1.42 -9.68 -0.16
CA ILE A 154 -2.02 -9.55 1.18
C ILE A 154 -3.54 -9.66 1.10
N GLU A 155 -4.19 -8.91 0.22
CA GLU A 155 -5.65 -8.89 0.07
C GLU A 155 -6.24 -10.20 -0.47
N ARG A 156 -5.44 -11.03 -1.15
CA ARG A 156 -5.87 -12.37 -1.58
C ARG A 156 -5.86 -13.38 -0.45
N THR A 157 -5.10 -13.13 0.60
CA THR A 157 -4.82 -14.12 1.66
C THR A 157 -5.39 -13.72 3.00
N LEU A 158 -5.43 -12.41 3.29
CA LEU A 158 -5.95 -11.85 4.54
C LEU A 158 -7.25 -11.11 4.26
N SER A 159 -8.22 -11.24 5.17
CA SER A 159 -9.44 -10.42 5.17
C SER A 159 -9.13 -8.98 5.56
N LYS A 160 -10.00 -8.07 5.17
CA LYS A 160 -9.94 -6.65 5.56
C LYS A 160 -10.41 -6.44 6.98
#